data_287695c7b81a9930a70d3690ae5d2773
#
_entry.id   287695c7b81a9930a70d3690ae5d2773
#
_cell.length_a   1.000
_cell.length_b   1.000
_cell.length_c   1.000
_cell.angle_alpha   90.00
_cell.angle_beta   90.00
_cell.angle_gamma   90.00
#
_symmetry.space_group_name_H-M   'P 1'
#
loop_
_entity.id
_entity.type
_entity.pdbx_description
1 polymer ?
#
loop_
_entity_poly.entity_id
_entity_poly.type
_entity_poly.pdbx_seq_one_letter_code
_entity_poly.pdbx_strand_id
1 'polypeptide(L)'
;MFRILSVMILGLMLQAGAQSPDEEPPPNPEMQREEIVNLETEAARAIQTTTGTFFRRVYADDFAGTLSHGQVVNKTSFISAVQNGEVKYDAFIASDVNVRLFRDAAVATCLWSARGVYRQERFASQMRTIHVYINTPRGWRVVSGQITLLPPGAQLPL
;
A
#
# COMPACT_ATOMS: atom_id res chain seq x y z
N MET A 1 -73.61 -37.13 -23.04
CA MET A 1 -73.38 -35.77 -22.52
C MET A 1 -72.46 -35.90 -21.35
N PHE A 2 -71.16 -35.88 -21.59
CA PHE A 2 -70.14 -35.91 -20.54
C PHE A 2 -69.12 -34.77 -20.76
N ARG A 3 -69.12 -33.82 -19.83
CA ARG A 3 -68.20 -32.71 -19.81
C ARG A 3 -66.87 -33.15 -19.07
N ILE A 4 -65.79 -33.18 -19.82
CA ILE A 4 -64.43 -33.40 -19.22
C ILE A 4 -63.89 -32.05 -18.78
N LEU A 5 -63.66 -31.94 -17.48
CA LEU A 5 -63.10 -30.76 -16.86
C LEU A 5 -61.53 -30.95 -16.85
N SER A 6 -60.84 -30.21 -17.72
CA SER A 6 -59.35 -30.20 -17.73
C SER A 6 -58.88 -29.28 -16.61
N VAL A 7 -58.17 -29.86 -15.62
CA VAL A 7 -57.46 -29.15 -14.59
C VAL A 7 -56.07 -28.88 -15.10
N MET A 8 -55.77 -27.61 -15.34
CA MET A 8 -54.45 -27.14 -15.72
C MET A 8 -53.65 -26.92 -14.41
N ILE A 9 -52.67 -27.79 -14.14
CA ILE A 9 -51.73 -27.61 -13.03
C ILE A 9 -50.58 -26.72 -13.52
N LEU A 10 -50.56 -25.50 -13.03
CA LEU A 10 -49.48 -24.51 -13.27
C LEU A 10 -48.31 -24.84 -12.34
N GLY A 11 -47.29 -25.52 -12.84
CA GLY A 11 -46.08 -25.84 -12.11
C GLY A 11 -45.23 -24.58 -11.94
N LEU A 12 -45.16 -24.08 -10.70
CA LEU A 12 -44.23 -23.01 -10.30
C LEU A 12 -42.82 -23.61 -10.19
N MET A 13 -41.99 -23.41 -11.21
CA MET A 13 -40.56 -23.75 -11.14
C MET A 13 -39.84 -22.71 -10.28
N LEU A 14 -39.52 -23.06 -9.04
CA LEU A 14 -38.54 -22.33 -8.23
C LEU A 14 -37.17 -22.56 -8.86
N GLN A 15 -36.65 -21.58 -9.57
CA GLN A 15 -35.25 -21.56 -9.95
C GLN A 15 -34.45 -21.19 -8.69
N ALA A 16 -33.94 -22.19 -7.99
CA ALA A 16 -32.85 -21.99 -7.03
C ALA A 16 -31.62 -21.59 -7.84
N GLY A 17 -31.25 -20.31 -7.75
CA GLY A 17 -29.97 -19.83 -8.29
C GLY A 17 -28.85 -20.60 -7.61
N ALA A 18 -28.19 -21.49 -8.33
CA ALA A 18 -26.98 -22.14 -7.90
C ALA A 18 -25.88 -21.05 -7.87
N GLN A 19 -25.54 -20.57 -6.68
CA GLN A 19 -24.29 -19.87 -6.46
C GLN A 19 -23.16 -20.82 -6.76
N SER A 20 -22.27 -20.41 -7.66
CA SER A 20 -21.05 -21.17 -7.96
C SER A 20 -20.23 -21.31 -6.68
N PRO A 21 -19.74 -22.53 -6.32
CA PRO A 21 -19.05 -22.78 -5.07
C PRO A 21 -17.65 -22.15 -4.93
N ASP A 22 -17.14 -21.47 -5.96
CA ASP A 22 -15.74 -21.06 -6.08
C ASP A 22 -15.50 -19.54 -6.13
N GLU A 23 -16.50 -18.72 -5.82
CA GLU A 23 -16.26 -17.28 -5.71
C GLU A 23 -15.81 -16.97 -4.27
N GLU A 24 -14.48 -16.88 -4.09
CA GLU A 24 -13.87 -16.47 -2.84
C GLU A 24 -14.45 -15.11 -2.43
N PRO A 25 -14.95 -14.95 -1.17
CA PRO A 25 -15.59 -13.71 -0.77
C PRO A 25 -14.60 -12.55 -0.97
N PRO A 26 -15.08 -11.37 -1.39
CA PRO A 26 -14.20 -10.22 -1.62
C PRO A 26 -13.40 -9.93 -0.35
N PRO A 27 -12.09 -9.66 -0.49
CA PRO A 27 -11.23 -9.46 0.66
C PRO A 27 -11.75 -8.31 1.53
N ASN A 28 -11.78 -8.55 2.85
CA ASN A 28 -12.28 -7.60 3.84
C ASN A 28 -11.49 -6.27 3.74
N PRO A 29 -12.15 -5.12 3.54
CA PRO A 29 -11.49 -3.83 3.42
C PRO A 29 -10.62 -3.45 4.63
N GLU A 30 -10.99 -3.86 5.84
CA GLU A 30 -10.18 -3.58 7.04
C GLU A 30 -8.88 -4.39 7.01
N MET A 31 -8.92 -5.65 6.62
CA MET A 31 -7.72 -6.48 6.47
C MET A 31 -6.78 -5.90 5.39
N GLN A 32 -7.34 -5.38 4.30
CA GLN A 32 -6.55 -4.74 3.25
C GLN A 32 -5.85 -3.46 3.74
N ARG A 33 -6.56 -2.64 4.55
CA ARG A 33 -5.95 -1.45 5.17
C ARG A 33 -4.83 -1.83 6.12
N GLU A 34 -5.06 -2.79 6.99
CA GLU A 34 -4.07 -3.29 7.94
C GLU A 34 -2.83 -3.83 7.23
N GLU A 35 -3.00 -4.58 6.14
CA GLU A 35 -1.89 -5.06 5.32
C GLU A 35 -1.04 -3.90 4.81
N ILE A 36 -1.65 -2.85 4.26
CA ILE A 36 -0.92 -1.68 3.75
C ILE A 36 -0.24 -0.90 4.89
N VAL A 37 -0.88 -0.75 6.05
CA VAL A 37 -0.26 -0.14 7.24
C VAL A 37 0.99 -0.92 7.67
N ASN A 38 0.93 -2.26 7.63
CA ASN A 38 2.07 -3.11 7.93
C ASN A 38 3.19 -2.96 6.89
N LEU A 39 2.85 -2.82 5.60
CA LEU A 39 3.82 -2.56 4.54
C LEU A 39 4.54 -1.21 4.72
N GLU A 40 3.83 -0.14 5.11
CA GLU A 40 4.46 1.16 5.42
C GLU A 40 5.42 1.07 6.61
N THR A 41 5.05 0.32 7.64
CA THR A 41 5.90 0.07 8.81
C THR A 41 7.14 -0.76 8.45
N GLU A 42 6.97 -1.78 7.61
CA GLU A 42 8.08 -2.61 7.12
C GLU A 42 9.02 -1.82 6.21
N ALA A 43 8.47 -0.90 5.37
CA ALA A 43 9.26 0.01 4.54
C ALA A 43 10.18 0.89 5.40
N ALA A 44 9.64 1.50 6.45
CA ALA A 44 10.42 2.32 7.37
C ALA A 44 11.55 1.52 8.04
N ARG A 45 11.28 0.30 8.49
CA ARG A 45 12.29 -0.61 9.05
C ARG A 45 13.35 -0.97 8.02
N ALA A 46 12.96 -1.24 6.77
CA ALA A 46 13.87 -1.60 5.70
C ALA A 46 14.83 -0.44 5.36
N ILE A 47 14.36 0.82 5.41
CA ILE A 47 15.21 2.01 5.28
C ILE A 47 16.18 2.10 6.46
N GLN A 48 15.69 1.97 7.69
CA GLN A 48 16.52 2.04 8.88
C GLN A 48 17.67 1.04 8.85
N THR A 49 17.38 -0.17 8.38
CA THR A 49 18.38 -1.27 8.32
C THR A 49 19.12 -1.34 6.98
N THR A 50 18.91 -0.38 6.09
CA THR A 50 19.49 -0.31 4.73
C THR A 50 19.28 -1.60 3.92
N THR A 51 18.12 -2.25 4.10
CA THR A 51 17.80 -3.56 3.52
C THR A 51 16.95 -3.43 2.25
N GLY A 52 17.51 -3.76 1.09
CA GLY A 52 16.81 -3.68 -0.20
C GLY A 52 15.78 -4.79 -0.46
N THR A 53 15.76 -5.87 0.34
CA THR A 53 14.91 -7.05 0.08
C THR A 53 13.41 -6.73 0.09
N PHE A 54 12.96 -5.90 1.03
CA PHE A 54 11.58 -5.43 1.09
C PHE A 54 11.18 -4.74 -0.21
N PHE A 55 11.96 -3.77 -0.67
CA PHE A 55 11.66 -2.98 -1.87
C PHE A 55 11.70 -3.82 -3.14
N ARG A 56 12.59 -4.81 -3.23
CA ARG A 56 12.57 -5.78 -4.34
C ARG A 56 11.25 -6.55 -4.41
N ARG A 57 10.70 -6.93 -3.26
CA ARG A 57 9.46 -7.70 -3.16
C ARG A 57 8.21 -6.85 -3.40
N VAL A 58 8.14 -5.67 -2.78
CA VAL A 58 6.91 -4.87 -2.68
C VAL A 58 6.79 -3.81 -3.77
N TYR A 59 7.89 -3.24 -4.24
CA TYR A 59 7.84 -2.24 -5.30
C TYR A 59 7.68 -2.91 -6.68
N ALA A 60 6.78 -2.37 -7.50
CA ALA A 60 6.57 -2.84 -8.87
C ALA A 60 7.81 -2.62 -9.74
N ASP A 61 7.98 -3.40 -10.81
CA ASP A 61 9.17 -3.27 -11.66
C ASP A 61 9.21 -1.95 -12.43
N ASP A 62 8.04 -1.38 -12.72
CA ASP A 62 7.82 -0.08 -13.34
C ASP A 62 7.63 1.07 -12.32
N PHE A 63 7.97 0.84 -11.05
CA PHE A 63 7.88 1.86 -10.01
C PHE A 63 8.59 3.16 -10.42
N ALA A 64 7.90 4.29 -10.19
CA ALA A 64 8.45 5.63 -10.31
C ALA A 64 8.17 6.43 -9.03
N GLY A 65 9.21 7.00 -8.44
CA GLY A 65 9.09 7.80 -7.21
C GLY A 65 9.80 9.14 -7.33
N THR A 66 9.39 10.11 -6.50
CA THR A 66 10.05 11.40 -6.38
C THR A 66 10.60 11.56 -4.95
N LEU A 67 11.89 11.75 -4.85
CA LEU A 67 12.58 11.98 -3.58
C LEU A 67 12.35 13.42 -3.07
N SER A 68 12.64 13.67 -1.79
CA SER A 68 12.38 14.94 -1.11
C SER A 68 13.06 16.17 -1.74
N HIS A 69 14.10 15.97 -2.55
CA HIS A 69 14.79 17.03 -3.29
C HIS A 69 14.38 17.10 -4.78
N GLY A 70 13.28 16.43 -5.16
CA GLY A 70 12.69 16.49 -6.49
C GLY A 70 13.28 15.50 -7.51
N GLN A 71 14.28 14.71 -7.15
CA GLN A 71 14.81 13.68 -8.07
C GLN A 71 13.81 12.57 -8.30
N VAL A 72 13.55 12.25 -9.56
CA VAL A 72 12.74 11.08 -9.95
C VAL A 72 13.65 9.85 -9.99
N VAL A 73 13.16 8.77 -9.39
CA VAL A 73 13.88 7.49 -9.28
C VAL A 73 12.98 6.33 -9.72
N ASN A 74 13.59 5.31 -10.30
CA ASN A 74 12.96 4.02 -10.51
C ASN A 74 13.29 3.06 -9.35
N LYS A 75 12.72 1.84 -9.39
CA LYS A 75 12.93 0.80 -8.37
C LYS A 75 14.41 0.54 -8.09
N THR A 76 15.22 0.36 -9.13
CA THR A 76 16.65 0.04 -8.98
C THR A 76 17.41 1.19 -8.32
N SER A 77 17.20 2.42 -8.79
CA SER A 77 17.85 3.62 -8.22
C SER A 77 17.42 3.86 -6.77
N PHE A 78 16.13 3.63 -6.45
CA PHE A 78 15.61 3.75 -5.08
C PHE A 78 16.29 2.73 -4.14
N ILE A 79 16.35 1.46 -4.55
CA ILE A 79 17.01 0.40 -3.77
C ILE A 79 18.49 0.73 -3.57
N SER A 80 19.17 1.18 -4.61
CA SER A 80 20.58 1.59 -4.51
C SER A 80 20.77 2.74 -3.53
N ALA A 81 19.89 3.74 -3.54
CA ALA A 81 19.93 4.86 -2.60
C ALA A 81 19.71 4.41 -1.14
N VAL A 82 18.83 3.44 -0.90
CA VAL A 82 18.63 2.87 0.44
C VAL A 82 19.88 2.10 0.91
N GLN A 83 20.54 1.36 0.00
CA GLN A 83 21.64 0.45 0.33
C GLN A 83 23.02 1.10 0.32
N ASN A 84 23.19 2.34 -0.14
CA ASN A 84 24.50 2.98 -0.26
C ASN A 84 25.19 3.24 1.08
N GLY A 85 24.44 3.22 2.20
CA GLY A 85 24.97 3.33 3.55
C GLY A 85 25.53 4.70 3.92
N GLU A 86 25.33 5.74 3.10
CA GLU A 86 25.79 7.10 3.41
C GLU A 86 25.06 7.69 4.62
N VAL A 87 23.80 7.30 4.82
CA VAL A 87 23.00 7.69 5.98
C VAL A 87 22.97 6.54 6.99
N LYS A 88 23.38 6.82 8.22
CA LYS A 88 23.25 5.89 9.35
C LYS A 88 22.07 6.32 10.20
N TYR A 89 20.98 5.56 10.13
CA TYR A 89 19.78 5.85 10.89
C TYR A 89 19.84 5.28 12.31
N ASP A 90 19.72 6.14 13.32
CA ASP A 90 19.46 5.71 14.71
C ASP A 90 17.98 5.28 14.86
N ALA A 91 17.07 5.96 14.14
CA ALA A 91 15.67 5.62 14.04
C ALA A 91 15.08 6.09 12.70
N PHE A 92 14.19 5.28 12.15
CA PHE A 92 13.33 5.64 11.01
C PHE A 92 11.95 5.02 11.24
N ILE A 93 10.93 5.85 11.43
CA ILE A 93 9.61 5.42 11.91
C ILE A 93 8.53 5.95 10.97
N ALA A 94 7.60 5.08 10.59
CA ALA A 94 6.34 5.46 9.96
C ALA A 94 5.26 5.63 11.03
N SER A 95 4.52 6.72 10.96
CA SER A 95 3.40 7.04 11.85
C SER A 95 2.32 7.78 11.07
N ASP A 96 1.14 7.97 11.67
CA ASP A 96 0.02 8.67 11.04
C ASP A 96 -0.28 8.10 9.64
N VAL A 97 -0.38 6.78 9.58
CA VAL A 97 -0.65 6.07 8.32
C VAL A 97 -2.14 6.12 8.04
N ASN A 98 -2.52 6.74 6.93
CA ASN A 98 -3.89 6.79 6.46
C ASN A 98 -3.99 6.09 5.11
N VAL A 99 -4.91 5.12 4.99
CA VAL A 99 -5.09 4.29 3.78
C VAL A 99 -6.48 4.48 3.20
N ARG A 100 -6.53 4.85 1.93
CA ARG A 100 -7.75 4.94 1.13
C ARG A 100 -7.74 3.85 0.08
N LEU A 101 -8.75 2.98 0.12
CA LEU A 101 -8.91 1.88 -0.83
C LEU A 101 -9.79 2.30 -2.01
N PHE A 102 -9.42 1.84 -3.22
CA PHE A 102 -10.12 2.07 -4.48
C PHE A 102 -10.10 0.78 -5.28
N ARG A 103 -11.11 -0.09 -5.14
CA ARG A 103 -11.16 -1.40 -5.80
C ARG A 103 -9.80 -2.13 -5.78
N ASP A 104 -9.04 -2.05 -6.87
CA ASP A 104 -7.75 -2.74 -7.06
C ASP A 104 -6.55 -1.84 -6.78
N ALA A 105 -6.77 -0.64 -6.23
CA ALA A 105 -5.74 0.32 -5.88
C ALA A 105 -5.92 0.85 -4.47
N ALA A 106 -4.83 1.38 -3.91
CA ALA A 106 -4.86 2.11 -2.65
C ALA A 106 -3.90 3.29 -2.68
N VAL A 107 -4.23 4.30 -1.90
CA VAL A 107 -3.34 5.42 -1.62
C VAL A 107 -3.07 5.44 -0.12
N ALA A 108 -1.81 5.32 0.26
CA ALA A 108 -1.35 5.48 1.62
C ALA A 108 -0.61 6.80 1.77
N THR A 109 -0.92 7.54 2.83
CA THR A 109 -0.12 8.68 3.27
C THR A 109 0.39 8.41 4.66
N CYS A 110 1.63 8.79 4.96
CA CYS A 110 2.16 8.65 6.31
C CYS A 110 3.18 9.75 6.65
N LEU A 111 3.51 9.86 7.92
CA LEU A 111 4.59 10.67 8.42
C LEU A 111 5.81 9.77 8.68
N TRP A 112 6.89 10.02 7.98
CA TRP A 112 8.20 9.44 8.27
C TRP A 112 9.00 10.36 9.16
N SER A 113 9.48 9.84 10.28
CA SER A 113 10.39 10.53 11.19
C SER A 113 11.73 9.81 11.19
N ALA A 114 12.78 10.53 10.86
CA ALA A 114 14.13 10.01 10.76
C ALA A 114 15.10 10.80 11.66
N ARG A 115 16.03 10.09 12.29
CA ARG A 115 17.19 10.67 12.98
C ARG A 115 18.40 9.78 12.78
N GLY A 116 19.56 10.40 12.73
CA GLY A 116 20.79 9.66 12.49
C GLY A 116 21.99 10.55 12.25
N VAL A 117 22.94 10.01 11.47
CA VAL A 117 24.16 10.70 11.07
C VAL A 117 24.33 10.62 9.56
N TYR A 118 24.57 11.77 8.93
CA TYR A 118 24.94 11.91 7.53
C TYR A 118 26.20 12.77 7.43
N ARG A 119 27.23 12.27 6.75
CA ARG A 119 28.53 12.97 6.60
C ARG A 119 29.08 13.51 7.93
N GLN A 120 28.99 12.71 9.01
CA GLN A 120 29.43 13.02 10.37
C GLN A 120 28.57 14.06 11.12
N GLU A 121 27.54 14.60 10.49
CA GLU A 121 26.58 15.53 11.12
C GLU A 121 25.33 14.80 11.57
N ARG A 122 24.87 15.12 12.80
CA ARG A 122 23.59 14.61 13.29
C ARG A 122 22.42 15.34 12.65
N PHE A 123 21.39 14.60 12.33
CA PHE A 123 20.16 15.17 11.81
C PHE A 123 18.94 14.56 12.50
N ALA A 124 17.84 15.33 12.47
CA ALA A 124 16.47 14.85 12.70
C ALA A 124 15.58 15.52 11.66
N SER A 125 14.73 14.74 11.00
CA SER A 125 13.85 15.23 9.96
C SER A 125 12.52 14.53 9.98
N GLN A 126 11.49 15.22 9.49
CA GLN A 126 10.17 14.67 9.22
C GLN A 126 9.83 14.84 7.75
N MET A 127 9.13 13.84 7.21
CA MET A 127 8.73 13.81 5.80
C MET A 127 7.30 13.32 5.70
N ARG A 128 6.48 13.97 4.87
CA ARG A 128 5.22 13.38 4.40
C ARG A 128 5.49 12.52 3.19
N THR A 129 4.90 11.34 3.18
CA THR A 129 4.98 10.45 2.03
C THR A 129 3.58 10.16 1.51
N ILE A 130 3.52 9.87 0.24
CA ILE A 130 2.36 9.27 -0.41
C ILE A 130 2.85 8.09 -1.23
N HIS A 131 2.18 6.95 -1.09
CA HIS A 131 2.42 5.77 -1.91
C HIS A 131 1.12 5.33 -2.59
N VAL A 132 1.23 4.97 -3.86
CA VAL A 132 0.15 4.37 -4.64
C VAL A 132 0.43 2.88 -4.77
N TYR A 133 -0.54 2.09 -4.34
CA TYR A 133 -0.51 0.64 -4.40
C TYR A 133 -1.48 0.12 -5.45
N ILE A 134 -1.14 -0.98 -6.07
CA ILE A 134 -2.06 -1.83 -6.85
C ILE A 134 -2.13 -3.22 -6.22
N ASN A 135 -3.33 -3.80 -6.21
CA ASN A 135 -3.52 -5.18 -5.79
C ASN A 135 -3.25 -6.11 -6.98
N THR A 136 -2.41 -7.10 -6.76
CA THR A 136 -2.02 -8.09 -7.78
C THR A 136 -2.25 -9.50 -7.23
N PRO A 137 -2.24 -10.56 -8.05
CA PRO A 137 -2.30 -11.93 -7.56
C PRO A 137 -1.17 -12.31 -6.57
N ARG A 138 -0.13 -11.48 -6.47
CA ARG A 138 0.99 -11.64 -5.54
C ARG A 138 0.95 -10.64 -4.37
N GLY A 139 -0.22 -10.04 -4.08
CA GLY A 139 -0.44 -9.02 -3.06
C GLY A 139 -0.17 -7.60 -3.53
N TRP A 140 -0.22 -6.66 -2.62
CA TRP A 140 -0.06 -5.24 -2.89
C TRP A 140 1.35 -4.88 -3.40
N ARG A 141 1.41 -4.02 -4.43
CA ARG A 141 2.65 -3.51 -5.01
C ARG A 141 2.61 -1.99 -5.06
N VAL A 142 3.69 -1.35 -4.63
CA VAL A 142 3.89 0.10 -4.78
C VAL A 142 4.29 0.41 -6.22
N VAL A 143 3.47 1.19 -6.91
CA VAL A 143 3.73 1.62 -8.31
C VAL A 143 4.26 3.05 -8.37
N SER A 144 3.92 3.88 -7.39
CA SER A 144 4.41 5.26 -7.32
C SER A 144 4.56 5.73 -5.89
N GLY A 145 5.44 6.70 -5.66
CA GLY A 145 5.62 7.32 -4.36
C GLY A 145 6.22 8.71 -4.45
N GLN A 146 5.93 9.52 -3.45
CA GLN A 146 6.55 10.84 -3.29
C GLN A 146 6.89 11.09 -1.84
N ILE A 147 8.04 11.72 -1.62
CA ILE A 147 8.53 12.15 -0.32
C ILE A 147 8.62 13.66 -0.31
N THR A 148 8.04 14.31 0.69
CA THR A 148 8.13 15.76 0.91
C THR A 148 8.77 16.02 2.26
N LEU A 149 9.93 16.66 2.27
CA LEU A 149 10.58 17.08 3.51
C LEU A 149 9.77 18.20 4.18
N LEU A 150 9.51 18.06 5.47
CA LEU A 150 8.83 19.08 6.25
C LEU A 150 9.84 20.08 6.81
N PRO A 151 9.51 21.40 6.85
CA PRO A 151 10.35 22.38 7.52
C PRO A 151 10.45 22.06 9.02
N PRO A 152 11.59 22.40 9.66
CA PRO A 152 11.73 22.22 11.10
C PRO A 152 10.60 22.90 11.86
N GLY A 153 9.97 22.20 12.81
CA GLY A 153 8.88 22.74 13.62
C GLY A 153 7.53 22.86 12.92
N ALA A 154 7.37 22.29 11.72
CA ALA A 154 6.07 22.24 11.05
C ALA A 154 5.06 21.48 11.93
N GLN A 155 4.13 22.22 12.53
CA GLN A 155 2.92 21.64 13.09
C GLN A 155 1.93 21.48 11.93
N LEU A 156 1.57 20.23 11.63
CA LEU A 156 0.52 19.98 10.64
C LEU A 156 -0.84 20.29 11.26
N PRO A 157 -1.67 21.10 10.59
CA PRO A 157 -3.06 21.19 11.00
C PRO A 157 -3.69 19.80 10.93
N LEU A 158 -4.39 19.43 11.99
CA LEU A 158 -5.20 18.21 12.11
C LEU A 158 -6.39 18.25 11.13
#